data_883c30f0dfa1cb8e34345cd602d06cf2
#
_entry.id   883c30f0dfa1cb8e34345cd602d06cf2
#
_cell.length_a   1.000
_cell.length_b   1.000
_cell.length_c   1.000
_cell.angle_alpha   90.00
_cell.angle_beta   90.00
_cell.angle_gamma   90.00
#
_symmetry.space_group_name_H-M   'P 1'
#
loop_
_entity.id
_entity.type
_entity.pdbx_description
1 polymer ?
#
loop_
_entity_poly.entity_id
_entity_poly.type
_entity_poly.pdbx_seq_one_letter_code
_entity_poly.pdbx_strand_id
1 'polypeptide(L)'
;MNKLITAGLAGMLVLLAGCATESSRTLEVAKVNTASSQYNGPRSPIAVGKFDNRSSYLRGIFSDSVDRLGGQAKTILITHLQQSNRFNVLDRDNLSELQQESGFSKQAQQIKGANFVVTGDVTEFGRKEVGDHQLFGILGRGKQQIAYAKVNLNIVDVATSEVVYS
;
A
#
# COMPACT_ATOMS: atom_id res chain seq x y z
N MET A 1 12.71 27.51 57.33
CA MET A 1 11.52 26.89 56.74
C MET A 1 11.43 27.09 55.22
N ASN A 2 11.86 28.26 54.70
CA ASN A 2 11.78 28.53 53.25
C ASN A 2 12.76 27.76 52.33
N LYS A 3 13.92 27.32 52.84
CA LYS A 3 14.92 26.58 52.04
C LYS A 3 14.51 25.10 51.75
N LEU A 4 13.73 24.51 52.61
CA LEU A 4 13.21 23.14 52.42
C LEU A 4 12.05 23.10 51.43
N ILE A 5 11.24 24.15 51.39
CA ILE A 5 10.11 24.27 50.44
C ILE A 5 10.62 24.53 49.01
N THR A 6 11.67 25.35 48.84
CA THR A 6 12.31 25.60 47.54
C THR A 6 13.03 24.37 46.98
N ALA A 7 13.65 23.54 47.82
CA ALA A 7 14.28 22.28 47.40
C ALA A 7 13.24 21.23 46.97
N GLY A 8 12.09 21.18 47.63
CA GLY A 8 10.99 20.29 47.26
C GLY A 8 10.33 20.68 45.93
N LEU A 9 10.17 21.98 45.68
CA LEU A 9 9.57 22.47 44.42
C LEU A 9 10.49 22.30 43.22
N ALA A 10 11.81 22.46 43.41
CA ALA A 10 12.81 22.21 42.35
C ALA A 10 12.91 20.72 41.98
N GLY A 11 12.76 19.81 42.95
CA GLY A 11 12.76 18.36 42.72
C GLY A 11 11.52 17.87 41.95
N MET A 12 10.39 18.51 42.13
CA MET A 12 9.13 18.14 41.46
C MET A 12 9.08 18.61 40.00
N LEU A 13 9.81 19.68 39.64
CA LEU A 13 9.87 20.17 38.25
C LEU A 13 10.74 19.29 37.31
N VAL A 14 11.70 18.55 37.85
CA VAL A 14 12.61 17.70 37.06
C VAL A 14 11.91 16.39 36.61
N LEU A 15 10.84 15.97 37.27
CA LEU A 15 10.10 14.77 36.95
C LEU A 15 9.12 14.92 35.77
N LEU A 16 8.90 16.14 35.25
CA LEU A 16 7.98 16.44 34.17
C LEU A 16 8.66 16.52 32.78
N ALA A 17 9.97 16.35 32.69
CA ALA A 17 10.69 16.31 31.41
C ALA A 17 10.68 14.90 30.82
N GLY A 18 9.50 14.29 30.69
CA GLY A 18 9.29 13.10 29.93
C GLY A 18 9.29 13.45 28.43
N CYS A 19 10.46 13.45 27.78
CA CYS A 19 10.53 13.52 26.33
C CYS A 19 9.89 12.26 25.76
N ALA A 20 8.66 12.36 25.26
CA ALA A 20 8.10 11.36 24.36
C ALA A 20 8.90 11.42 23.06
N THR A 21 9.80 10.48 22.86
CA THR A 21 10.52 10.32 21.58
C THR A 21 9.57 9.63 20.61
N GLU A 22 8.90 10.40 19.78
CA GLU A 22 8.11 9.88 18.69
C GLU A 22 9.07 9.56 17.53
N SER A 23 9.35 8.27 17.31
CA SER A 23 10.15 7.82 16.17
C SER A 23 9.20 7.40 15.04
N SER A 24 9.01 8.26 14.06
CA SER A 24 8.39 7.87 12.79
C SER A 24 9.45 7.25 11.90
N ARG A 25 9.38 5.94 11.70
CA ARG A 25 10.21 5.24 10.72
C ARG A 25 9.44 5.14 9.42
N THR A 26 9.86 5.84 8.39
CA THR A 26 9.38 5.63 7.03
C THR A 26 9.78 4.21 6.64
N LEU A 27 8.81 3.32 6.47
CA LEU A 27 9.08 2.02 5.89
C LEU A 27 9.44 2.26 4.42
N GLU A 28 10.70 2.06 4.07
CA GLU A 28 11.06 1.97 2.65
C GLU A 28 10.25 0.83 2.05
N VAL A 29 9.52 1.15 0.97
CA VAL A 29 8.80 0.14 0.19
C VAL A 29 9.84 -0.90 -0.21
N ALA A 30 9.62 -2.16 0.22
CA ALA A 30 10.54 -3.24 -0.08
C ALA A 30 10.73 -3.31 -1.59
N LYS A 31 11.94 -3.00 -2.07
CA LYS A 31 12.28 -3.14 -3.49
C LYS A 31 12.16 -4.62 -3.81
N VAL A 32 11.27 -4.96 -4.73
CA VAL A 32 11.10 -6.34 -5.19
C VAL A 32 12.44 -6.79 -5.75
N ASN A 33 12.96 -7.91 -5.28
CA ASN A 33 14.28 -8.45 -5.73
C ASN A 33 14.36 -8.60 -7.26
N THR A 34 13.22 -8.77 -7.94
CA THR A 34 13.12 -8.81 -9.40
C THR A 34 13.35 -7.46 -10.08
N ALA A 35 13.18 -6.32 -9.38
CA ALA A 35 13.46 -4.99 -9.93
C ALA A 35 14.98 -4.73 -10.03
N SER A 36 15.80 -5.46 -9.26
CA SER A 36 17.25 -5.36 -9.30
C SER A 36 17.90 -6.27 -10.37
N SER A 37 17.16 -7.24 -10.92
CA SER A 37 17.64 -8.10 -11.99
C SER A 37 17.35 -7.48 -13.36
N GLN A 38 18.40 -7.21 -14.14
CA GLN A 38 18.27 -6.69 -15.48
C GLN A 38 17.58 -7.75 -16.37
N TYR A 39 16.32 -7.50 -16.74
CA TYR A 39 15.55 -8.37 -17.62
C TYR A 39 15.65 -7.86 -19.07
N ASN A 40 16.20 -8.67 -19.96
CA ASN A 40 16.37 -8.35 -21.39
C ASN A 40 15.47 -9.19 -22.31
N GLY A 41 14.50 -9.93 -21.75
CA GLY A 41 13.57 -10.76 -22.50
C GLY A 41 12.37 -9.97 -23.09
N PRO A 42 11.50 -10.64 -23.85
CA PRO A 42 10.30 -10.04 -24.40
C PRO A 42 9.33 -9.67 -23.27
N ARG A 43 8.76 -8.46 -23.35
CA ARG A 43 7.77 -7.99 -22.35
C ARG A 43 6.37 -8.45 -22.75
N SER A 44 5.70 -9.14 -21.84
CA SER A 44 4.31 -9.56 -22.06
C SER A 44 3.34 -8.40 -21.83
N PRO A 45 2.39 -8.15 -22.74
CA PRO A 45 1.34 -7.15 -22.52
C PRO A 45 0.35 -7.66 -21.48
N ILE A 46 0.16 -6.86 -20.44
CA ILE A 46 -0.69 -7.18 -19.28
C ILE A 46 -1.59 -5.98 -18.94
N ALA A 47 -2.83 -6.23 -18.57
CA ALA A 47 -3.73 -5.23 -18.04
C ALA A 47 -3.99 -5.51 -16.55
N VAL A 48 -4.13 -4.45 -15.76
CA VAL A 48 -4.55 -4.57 -14.37
C VAL A 48 -6.02 -4.19 -14.29
N GLY A 49 -6.84 -5.17 -13.91
CA GLY A 49 -8.28 -5.03 -13.80
C GLY A 49 -8.71 -4.48 -12.43
N LYS A 50 -9.86 -4.96 -11.97
CA LYS A 50 -10.46 -4.50 -10.72
C LYS A 50 -9.72 -5.05 -9.50
N PHE A 51 -9.59 -4.19 -8.48
CA PHE A 51 -9.14 -4.52 -7.13
C PHE A 51 -10.22 -4.08 -6.16
N ASP A 52 -10.69 -5.00 -5.33
CA ASP A 52 -11.74 -4.74 -4.36
C ASP A 52 -11.18 -4.78 -2.92
N ASN A 53 -11.65 -3.86 -2.07
CA ASN A 53 -11.41 -3.94 -0.64
C ASN A 53 -12.42 -4.88 0.01
N ARG A 54 -11.99 -6.09 0.38
CA ARG A 54 -12.78 -7.06 1.15
C ARG A 54 -12.43 -7.06 2.64
N SER A 55 -11.44 -6.26 3.05
CA SER A 55 -11.10 -6.12 4.46
C SER A 55 -12.22 -5.40 5.22
N SER A 56 -12.23 -5.56 6.54
CA SER A 56 -13.15 -4.80 7.43
C SER A 56 -12.71 -3.35 7.63
N TYR A 57 -11.51 -2.98 7.19
CA TYR A 57 -10.93 -1.66 7.41
C TYR A 57 -11.62 -0.60 6.54
N LEU A 58 -12.05 0.49 7.16
CA LEU A 58 -12.74 1.63 6.55
C LEU A 58 -14.08 1.29 5.87
N ARG A 59 -14.65 0.10 6.08
CA ARG A 59 -16.00 -0.19 5.61
C ARG A 59 -17.02 0.69 6.33
N GLY A 60 -17.80 1.42 5.54
CA GLY A 60 -18.89 2.25 6.06
C GLY A 60 -18.48 3.61 6.63
N ILE A 61 -17.20 3.95 6.69
CA ILE A 61 -16.75 5.29 7.10
C ILE A 61 -16.87 6.29 5.95
N PHE A 62 -16.69 5.82 4.71
CA PHE A 62 -16.85 6.63 3.51
C PHE A 62 -18.10 6.17 2.76
N SER A 63 -19.14 6.98 2.77
CA SER A 63 -20.43 6.70 2.11
C SER A 63 -20.42 6.95 0.60
N ASP A 64 -19.29 7.38 0.03
CA ASP A 64 -19.16 7.75 -1.37
C ASP A 64 -19.00 6.56 -2.33
N SER A 65 -19.08 5.33 -1.84
CA SER A 65 -18.92 4.07 -2.60
C SER A 65 -17.60 3.94 -3.36
N VAL A 66 -16.61 4.81 -3.09
CA VAL A 66 -15.30 4.77 -3.73
C VAL A 66 -14.38 3.82 -2.96
N ASP A 67 -13.96 2.75 -3.61
CA ASP A 67 -12.97 1.83 -3.04
C ASP A 67 -11.55 2.40 -3.16
N ARG A 68 -11.19 3.21 -2.18
CA ARG A 68 -9.87 3.86 -2.14
C ARG A 68 -8.73 2.87 -1.88
N LEU A 69 -8.98 1.85 -1.08
CA LEU A 69 -7.94 0.87 -0.72
C LEU A 69 -7.65 -0.08 -1.89
N GLY A 70 -8.69 -0.58 -2.57
CA GLY A 70 -8.53 -1.37 -3.79
C GLY A 70 -7.84 -0.57 -4.90
N GLY A 71 -8.26 0.67 -5.12
CA GLY A 71 -7.61 1.58 -6.09
C GLY A 71 -6.14 1.84 -5.77
N GLN A 72 -5.79 2.05 -4.49
CA GLN A 72 -4.40 2.24 -4.07
C GLN A 72 -3.56 0.97 -4.29
N ALA A 73 -4.09 -0.20 -3.95
CA ALA A 73 -3.42 -1.48 -4.18
C ALA A 73 -3.15 -1.71 -5.67
N LYS A 74 -4.12 -1.42 -6.54
CA LYS A 74 -3.97 -1.45 -8.00
C LYS A 74 -2.83 -0.56 -8.49
N THR A 75 -2.78 0.69 -8.04
CA THR A 75 -1.75 1.66 -8.45
C THR A 75 -0.35 1.20 -8.04
N ILE A 76 -0.21 0.67 -6.82
CA ILE A 76 1.06 0.13 -6.33
C ILE A 76 1.50 -1.07 -7.18
N LEU A 77 0.58 -1.98 -7.51
CA LEU A 77 0.88 -3.13 -8.35
C LEU A 77 1.33 -2.71 -9.75
N ILE A 78 0.63 -1.77 -10.41
CA ILE A 78 1.01 -1.23 -11.71
C ILE A 78 2.45 -0.71 -11.68
N THR A 79 2.79 0.06 -10.65
CA THR A 79 4.13 0.62 -10.48
C THR A 79 5.20 -0.49 -10.39
N HIS A 80 4.95 -1.52 -9.58
CA HIS A 80 5.89 -2.62 -9.43
C HIS A 80 6.02 -3.49 -10.69
N LEU A 81 4.92 -3.74 -11.41
CA LEU A 81 4.95 -4.46 -12.68
C LEU A 81 5.78 -3.70 -13.72
N GLN A 82 5.63 -2.38 -13.81
CA GLN A 82 6.44 -1.55 -14.70
C GLN A 82 7.92 -1.55 -14.32
N GLN A 83 8.23 -1.40 -13.03
CA GLN A 83 9.61 -1.41 -12.52
C GLN A 83 10.32 -2.73 -12.76
N SER A 84 9.59 -3.85 -12.82
CA SER A 84 10.16 -5.16 -13.10
C SER A 84 10.73 -5.30 -14.52
N ASN A 85 10.38 -4.40 -15.44
CA ASN A 85 10.71 -4.44 -16.87
C ASN A 85 10.30 -5.73 -17.61
N ARG A 86 9.48 -6.59 -17.00
CA ARG A 86 9.01 -7.87 -17.58
C ARG A 86 7.69 -7.74 -18.33
N PHE A 87 6.97 -6.65 -18.09
CA PHE A 87 5.63 -6.43 -18.60
C PHE A 87 5.49 -5.11 -19.34
N ASN A 88 4.64 -5.10 -20.38
CA ASN A 88 4.07 -3.89 -20.93
C ASN A 88 2.70 -3.69 -20.28
N VAL A 89 2.64 -2.87 -19.23
CA VAL A 89 1.38 -2.60 -18.52
C VAL A 89 0.53 -1.67 -19.36
N LEU A 90 -0.68 -2.12 -19.69
CA LEU A 90 -1.64 -1.41 -20.53
C LEU A 90 -2.64 -0.67 -19.64
N ASP A 91 -2.77 0.63 -19.84
CA ASP A 91 -3.78 1.43 -19.18
C ASP A 91 -5.16 1.12 -19.76
N ARG A 92 -6.13 0.83 -18.89
CA ARG A 92 -7.53 0.58 -19.26
C ARG A 92 -8.49 1.53 -18.55
N ASP A 93 -8.02 2.23 -17.53
CA ASP A 93 -8.86 3.12 -16.73
C ASP A 93 -9.07 4.47 -17.44
N ASN A 94 -8.06 4.95 -18.16
CA ASN A 94 -8.07 6.28 -18.79
C ASN A 94 -8.28 6.21 -20.32
N LEU A 95 -9.00 5.18 -20.82
CA LEU A 95 -9.22 5.04 -22.27
C LEU A 95 -10.04 6.18 -22.86
N SER A 96 -10.99 6.72 -22.12
CA SER A 96 -11.82 7.86 -22.55
C SER A 96 -10.97 9.12 -22.78
N GLU A 97 -10.09 9.42 -21.84
CA GLU A 97 -9.18 10.54 -21.88
C GLU A 97 -8.18 10.39 -23.03
N LEU A 98 -7.63 9.16 -23.18
CA LEU A 98 -6.72 8.84 -24.27
C LEU A 98 -7.39 8.97 -25.65
N GLN A 99 -8.66 8.59 -25.79
CA GLN A 99 -9.43 8.75 -27.02
C GLN A 99 -9.66 10.25 -27.34
N GLN A 100 -9.96 11.05 -26.33
CA GLN A 100 -10.13 12.49 -26.49
C GLN A 100 -8.84 13.15 -26.97
N GLU A 101 -7.70 12.82 -26.35
CA GLU A 101 -6.39 13.34 -26.73
C GLU A 101 -5.98 12.90 -28.15
N SER A 102 -6.28 11.65 -28.51
CA SER A 102 -6.03 11.13 -29.86
C SER A 102 -6.85 11.89 -30.92
N GLY A 103 -8.07 12.29 -30.58
CA GLY A 103 -8.90 13.15 -31.42
C GLY A 103 -8.29 14.55 -31.65
N PHE A 104 -7.73 15.15 -30.61
CA PHE A 104 -7.05 16.46 -30.70
C PHE A 104 -5.75 16.37 -31.53
N SER A 105 -4.98 15.31 -31.34
CA SER A 105 -3.71 15.10 -32.07
C SER A 105 -3.92 14.62 -33.51
N LYS A 106 -5.16 14.30 -33.92
CA LYS A 106 -5.52 13.70 -35.23
C LYS A 106 -4.73 12.41 -35.54
N GLN A 107 -4.29 11.70 -34.50
CA GLN A 107 -3.61 10.41 -34.61
C GLN A 107 -4.58 9.28 -34.31
N ALA A 108 -4.68 8.31 -35.20
CA ALA A 108 -5.49 7.12 -34.94
C ALA A 108 -4.89 6.30 -33.79
N GLN A 109 -5.68 6.08 -32.73
CA GLN A 109 -5.26 5.29 -31.60
C GLN A 109 -5.20 3.81 -31.97
N GLN A 110 -4.05 3.17 -31.72
CA GLN A 110 -3.87 1.72 -31.86
C GLN A 110 -3.86 1.08 -30.48
N ILE A 111 -5.01 0.57 -30.05
CA ILE A 111 -5.15 -0.08 -28.75
C ILE A 111 -4.56 -1.49 -28.82
N LYS A 112 -3.49 -1.72 -28.07
CA LYS A 112 -2.86 -3.04 -27.95
C LYS A 112 -3.69 -3.95 -27.02
N GLY A 113 -3.91 -5.22 -27.42
CA GLY A 113 -4.52 -6.24 -26.56
C GLY A 113 -3.59 -6.69 -25.44
N ALA A 114 -4.15 -7.06 -24.30
CA ALA A 114 -3.44 -7.74 -23.22
C ALA A 114 -3.50 -9.25 -23.42
N ASN A 115 -2.42 -9.97 -23.08
CA ASN A 115 -2.42 -11.42 -23.04
C ASN A 115 -3.00 -11.91 -21.70
N PHE A 116 -2.75 -11.16 -20.63
CA PHE A 116 -3.19 -11.49 -19.29
C PHE A 116 -3.85 -10.29 -18.62
N VAL A 117 -4.83 -10.58 -17.75
CA VAL A 117 -5.43 -9.60 -16.86
C VAL A 117 -5.14 -10.00 -15.42
N VAL A 118 -4.62 -9.06 -14.63
CA VAL A 118 -4.44 -9.24 -13.18
C VAL A 118 -5.59 -8.56 -12.46
N THR A 119 -6.27 -9.32 -11.61
CA THR A 119 -7.30 -8.82 -10.68
C THR A 119 -6.91 -9.18 -9.26
N GLY A 120 -7.51 -8.56 -8.27
CA GLY A 120 -7.20 -8.90 -6.89
C GLY A 120 -8.13 -8.30 -5.87
N ASP A 121 -7.90 -8.71 -4.61
CA ASP A 121 -8.65 -8.25 -3.46
C ASP A 121 -7.69 -7.91 -2.31
N VAL A 122 -7.96 -6.80 -1.62
CA VAL A 122 -7.35 -6.55 -0.31
C VAL A 122 -8.20 -7.26 0.73
N THR A 123 -7.72 -8.40 1.24
CA THR A 123 -8.48 -9.25 2.17
C THR A 123 -8.30 -8.86 3.63
N GLU A 124 -7.11 -8.38 3.97
CA GLU A 124 -6.82 -7.89 5.32
C GLU A 124 -6.04 -6.59 5.23
N PHE A 125 -6.43 -5.63 6.04
CA PHE A 125 -5.71 -4.37 6.19
C PHE A 125 -5.98 -3.82 7.58
N GLY A 126 -4.94 -3.32 8.26
CA GLY A 126 -5.13 -2.77 9.59
C GLY A 126 -3.84 -2.46 10.33
N ARG A 127 -4.02 -2.18 11.62
CA ARG A 127 -2.94 -1.97 12.57
C ARG A 127 -3.12 -2.94 13.72
N LYS A 128 -2.05 -3.56 14.15
CA LYS A 128 -2.01 -4.40 15.35
C LYS A 128 -1.09 -3.73 16.38
N GLU A 129 -1.59 -3.54 17.58
CA GLU A 129 -0.76 -3.10 18.69
C GLU A 129 -0.04 -4.33 19.26
N VAL A 130 1.28 -4.25 19.33
CA VAL A 130 2.13 -5.22 19.99
C VAL A 130 2.76 -4.51 21.18
N GLY A 131 2.31 -4.86 22.37
CA GLY A 131 2.85 -4.35 23.63
C GLY A 131 3.60 -5.44 24.37
N ASP A 132 4.79 -5.16 24.85
CA ASP A 132 5.51 -6.03 25.77
C ASP A 132 5.07 -5.68 27.19
N HIS A 133 4.17 -6.50 27.74
CA HIS A 133 3.75 -6.40 29.14
C HIS A 133 4.72 -7.18 30.02
N GLN A 134 5.86 -6.58 30.38
CA GLN A 134 6.75 -7.15 31.39
C GLN A 134 6.38 -6.61 32.77
N LEU A 135 6.38 -7.50 33.74
CA LEU A 135 6.17 -7.22 35.18
C LEU A 135 4.85 -6.48 35.48
N PHE A 136 3.70 -7.17 35.38
CA PHE A 136 2.38 -6.65 35.79
C PHE A 136 2.01 -5.25 35.21
N GLY A 137 2.57 -4.87 34.07
CA GLY A 137 2.26 -3.57 33.42
C GLY A 137 3.00 -2.36 33.94
N ILE A 138 3.93 -2.50 34.89
CA ILE A 138 4.64 -1.38 35.53
C ILE A 138 5.91 -0.98 34.76
N LEU A 139 6.52 -1.90 34.01
CA LEU A 139 7.73 -1.67 33.20
C LEU A 139 7.49 -2.06 31.73
N GLY A 140 6.48 -1.48 31.10
CA GLY A 140 6.23 -1.67 29.67
C GLY A 140 7.06 -0.71 28.82
N ARG A 141 7.95 -1.22 27.96
CA ARG A 141 8.59 -0.46 26.89
C ARG A 141 7.61 -0.25 25.75
N GLY A 142 6.84 0.83 25.80
CA GLY A 142 6.16 1.41 24.67
C GLY A 142 5.18 0.47 23.91
N LYS A 143 4.12 1.04 23.39
CA LYS A 143 3.21 0.38 22.44
C LYS A 143 3.81 0.52 21.06
N GLN A 144 4.08 -0.59 20.37
CA GLN A 144 4.47 -0.61 18.98
C GLN A 144 3.24 -0.94 18.11
N GLN A 145 2.95 -0.08 17.14
CA GLN A 145 1.91 -0.35 16.15
C GLN A 145 2.54 -0.94 14.89
N ILE A 146 2.06 -2.10 14.47
CA ILE A 146 2.47 -2.77 13.24
C ILE A 146 1.31 -2.67 12.26
N ALA A 147 1.56 -2.07 11.08
CA ALA A 147 0.63 -2.11 9.97
C ALA A 147 0.79 -3.44 9.21
N TYR A 148 -0.32 -4.03 8.80
CA TYR A 148 -0.33 -5.22 7.98
C TYR A 148 -1.31 -5.07 6.82
N ALA A 149 -0.99 -5.70 5.70
CA ALA A 149 -1.85 -5.80 4.53
C ALA A 149 -1.72 -7.20 3.92
N LYS A 150 -2.84 -7.75 3.44
CA LYS A 150 -2.87 -9.00 2.69
C LYS A 150 -3.66 -8.78 1.42
N VAL A 151 -3.06 -9.12 0.31
CA VAL A 151 -3.63 -8.94 -1.03
C VAL A 151 -3.59 -10.28 -1.75
N ASN A 152 -4.74 -10.71 -2.26
CA ASN A 152 -4.82 -11.86 -3.16
C ASN A 152 -4.80 -11.36 -4.61
N LEU A 153 -4.13 -12.12 -5.48
CA LEU A 153 -4.00 -11.80 -6.90
C LEU A 153 -4.46 -12.99 -7.73
N ASN A 154 -5.22 -12.71 -8.79
CA ASN A 154 -5.57 -13.68 -9.81
C ASN A 154 -5.01 -13.20 -11.17
N ILE A 155 -4.33 -14.07 -11.89
CA ILE A 155 -3.89 -13.83 -13.26
C ILE A 155 -4.74 -14.68 -14.17
N VAL A 156 -5.43 -14.04 -15.12
CA VAL A 156 -6.35 -14.67 -16.06
C VAL A 156 -5.79 -14.53 -17.46
N ASP A 157 -5.72 -15.63 -18.19
CA ASP A 157 -5.42 -15.64 -19.63
C ASP A 157 -6.62 -15.09 -20.39
N VAL A 158 -6.38 -14.08 -21.25
CA VAL A 158 -7.46 -13.39 -21.98
C VAL A 158 -8.05 -14.26 -23.08
N ALA A 159 -7.25 -15.16 -23.68
CA ALA A 159 -7.70 -16.00 -24.80
C ALA A 159 -8.57 -17.16 -24.32
N THR A 160 -8.26 -17.76 -23.17
CA THR A 160 -8.95 -18.95 -22.64
C THR A 160 -9.89 -18.64 -21.48
N SER A 161 -9.75 -17.47 -20.84
CA SER A 161 -10.42 -17.11 -19.59
C SER A 161 -10.05 -18.01 -18.42
N GLU A 162 -8.95 -18.74 -18.50
CA GLU A 162 -8.45 -19.57 -17.42
C GLU A 162 -7.68 -18.74 -16.39
N VAL A 163 -7.89 -19.05 -15.12
CA VAL A 163 -7.07 -18.52 -14.03
C VAL A 163 -5.76 -19.31 -14.01
N VAL A 164 -4.69 -18.70 -14.50
CA VAL A 164 -3.37 -19.36 -14.60
C VAL A 164 -2.56 -19.22 -13.31
N TYR A 165 -2.97 -18.31 -12.42
CA TYR A 165 -2.36 -18.11 -11.11
C TYR A 165 -3.37 -17.50 -10.14
N SER A 166 -3.37 -18.00 -8.90
CA SER A 166 -4.20 -17.49 -7.80
C SER A 166 -3.48 -17.64 -6.45
#